data_f2eaa7e4588ce321441405d38bf177b3
#
_entry.id   f2eaa7e4588ce321441405d38bf177b3
#
_cell.length_a   1.000
_cell.length_b   1.000
_cell.length_c   1.000
_cell.angle_alpha   90.00
_cell.angle_beta   90.00
_cell.angle_gamma   90.00
#
_symmetry.space_group_name_H-M   'P 1'
#
loop_
_entity.id
_entity.type
_entity.pdbx_description
1 polymer ?
#
loop_
_entity_poly.entity_id
_entity_poly.type
_entity_poly.pdbx_seq_one_letter_code
_entity_poly.pdbx_strand_id
1 'polypeptide(L)'
;ALFDSLKDDFHQVGMDNLYNSAAFCRAAFNHPRKILCHGVARKAGRGVPTCVLQEEVKNVNDQRAVRGTVKAAVLEGDPGCPNLIATSVYDTKPVHYLSMVSQSIEWIVKEKSVFNVDTNEVETLKFLRLNQINKYNLEMGGVDIADQLRGVSTELIDGFEIESGGGQSYSG
;
A
#
# COMPACT_ATOMS: atom_id res chain seq x y z
N ALA A 1 15.07 -6.68 -16.43
CA ALA A 1 14.40 -6.92 -15.16
C ALA A 1 13.21 -5.99 -14.95
N LEU A 2 12.58 -5.99 -13.73
CA LEU A 2 11.31 -5.30 -13.48
C LEU A 2 11.32 -3.80 -13.84
N PHE A 3 12.42 -3.10 -13.61
CA PHE A 3 12.52 -1.65 -13.79
C PHE A 3 13.31 -1.19 -15.04
N ASP A 4 13.78 -2.12 -15.86
CA ASP A 4 14.66 -1.77 -17.00
C ASP A 4 13.92 -1.00 -18.10
N SER A 5 12.59 -1.15 -18.19
CA SER A 5 11.75 -0.45 -19.15
C SER A 5 11.42 1.00 -18.77
N LEU A 6 11.74 1.43 -17.56
CA LEU A 6 11.51 2.79 -17.12
C LEU A 6 12.49 3.75 -17.82
N LYS A 7 11.98 4.88 -18.33
CA LYS A 7 12.78 5.84 -19.10
C LYS A 7 13.55 6.83 -18.23
N ASP A 8 12.94 7.26 -17.13
CA ASP A 8 13.46 8.32 -16.26
C ASP A 8 13.98 7.74 -14.93
N ASP A 9 14.59 8.59 -14.10
CA ASP A 9 15.04 8.25 -12.77
C ASP A 9 14.04 8.69 -11.68
N PHE A 10 14.21 8.18 -10.46
CA PHE A 10 13.42 8.54 -9.28
C PHE A 10 11.92 8.22 -9.38
N HIS A 11 11.60 7.10 -10.01
CA HIS A 11 10.22 6.62 -10.00
C HIS A 11 9.74 6.28 -8.58
N GLN A 12 8.46 6.51 -8.34
CA GLN A 12 7.78 6.07 -7.11
C GLN A 12 6.97 4.82 -7.40
N VAL A 13 7.05 3.83 -6.50
CA VAL A 13 6.34 2.58 -6.63
C VAL A 13 5.61 2.26 -5.33
N GLY A 14 4.28 2.23 -5.40
CA GLY A 14 3.43 1.72 -4.34
C GLY A 14 3.46 0.19 -4.31
N MET A 15 3.59 -0.40 -3.14
CA MET A 15 3.71 -1.85 -2.98
C MET A 15 2.81 -2.40 -1.90
N ASP A 16 2.23 -3.56 -2.17
CA ASP A 16 1.53 -4.34 -1.17
C ASP A 16 2.52 -4.97 -0.16
N ASN A 17 1.96 -5.45 0.94
CA ASN A 17 2.65 -6.03 2.08
C ASN A 17 3.51 -7.27 1.73
N LEU A 18 3.24 -7.93 0.60
CA LEU A 18 3.98 -9.09 0.13
C LEU A 18 5.41 -8.72 -0.30
N TYR A 19 5.58 -7.57 -0.91
CA TYR A 19 6.81 -7.15 -1.56
C TYR A 19 7.58 -6.09 -0.77
N ASN A 20 6.90 -5.27 0.04
CA ASN A 20 7.51 -4.15 0.73
C ASN A 20 8.36 -4.62 1.92
N SER A 21 9.67 -4.41 1.81
CA SER A 21 10.65 -4.68 2.85
C SER A 21 11.83 -3.72 2.75
N ALA A 22 12.56 -3.48 3.85
CA ALA A 22 13.74 -2.62 3.82
C ALA A 22 14.82 -3.13 2.86
N ALA A 23 14.97 -4.45 2.72
CA ALA A 23 15.90 -5.04 1.76
C ALA A 23 15.49 -4.74 0.31
N PHE A 24 14.20 -4.82 -0.01
CA PHE A 24 13.70 -4.47 -1.33
C PHE A 24 13.83 -2.96 -1.59
N CYS A 25 13.47 -2.10 -0.63
CA CYS A 25 13.65 -0.66 -0.74
C CYS A 25 15.10 -0.28 -1.05
N ARG A 26 16.06 -0.91 -0.36
CA ARG A 26 17.49 -0.70 -0.61
C ARG A 26 17.90 -1.17 -2.01
N ALA A 27 17.47 -2.36 -2.43
CA ALA A 27 17.76 -2.89 -3.76
C ALA A 27 17.18 -2.01 -4.87
N ALA A 28 15.94 -1.55 -4.72
CA ALA A 28 15.27 -0.67 -5.66
C ALA A 28 15.95 0.70 -5.76
N PHE A 29 16.36 1.29 -4.63
CA PHE A 29 17.08 2.55 -4.63
C PHE A 29 18.48 2.43 -5.25
N ASN A 30 19.16 1.30 -5.07
CA ASN A 30 20.47 1.05 -5.68
C ASN A 30 20.39 0.66 -7.17
N HIS A 31 19.17 0.45 -7.69
CA HIS A 31 18.97 0.31 -9.14
C HIS A 31 19.40 1.60 -9.85
N PRO A 32 19.98 1.53 -11.09
CA PRO A 32 20.38 2.72 -11.84
C PRO A 32 19.30 3.79 -11.95
N ARG A 33 18.02 3.39 -11.98
CA ARG A 33 16.87 4.29 -12.08
C ARG A 33 16.42 4.89 -10.74
N LYS A 34 17.06 4.56 -9.62
CA LYS A 34 16.74 5.14 -8.30
C LYS A 34 15.25 5.05 -7.94
N ILE A 35 14.74 3.84 -7.79
CA ILE A 35 13.32 3.62 -7.48
C ILE A 35 13.04 3.88 -6.01
N LEU A 36 12.09 4.76 -5.74
CA LEU A 36 11.58 5.07 -4.40
C LEU A 36 10.35 4.21 -4.09
N CYS A 37 10.46 3.34 -3.10
CA CYS A 37 9.40 2.43 -2.72
C CYS A 37 8.61 2.95 -1.53
N HIS A 38 7.31 2.68 -1.50
CA HIS A 38 6.47 2.87 -0.32
C HIS A 38 5.30 1.89 -0.30
N GLY A 39 4.76 1.63 0.88
CA GLY A 39 3.62 0.74 1.02
C GLY A 39 3.50 0.08 2.37
N VAL A 40 2.51 -0.81 2.48
CA VAL A 40 2.31 -1.61 3.68
C VAL A 40 3.42 -2.65 3.82
N ALA A 41 3.85 -2.90 5.04
CA ALA A 41 4.85 -3.91 5.38
C ALA A 41 4.29 -4.92 6.38
N ARG A 42 4.71 -6.18 6.31
CA ARG A 42 4.32 -7.22 7.27
C ARG A 42 4.95 -6.96 8.64
N LYS A 43 4.21 -7.22 9.72
CA LYS A 43 4.71 -7.15 11.11
C LYS A 43 6.00 -7.99 11.29
N ALA A 44 6.02 -9.18 10.73
CA ALA A 44 7.20 -10.05 10.72
C ALA A 44 8.15 -9.75 9.54
N GLY A 45 7.89 -8.68 8.78
CA GLY A 45 8.69 -8.28 7.64
C GLY A 45 10.09 -7.84 8.06
N ARG A 46 11.09 -8.28 7.32
CA ARG A 46 12.47 -7.88 7.56
C ARG A 46 12.63 -6.39 7.33
N GLY A 47 13.07 -5.67 8.36
CA GLY A 47 13.43 -4.25 8.27
C GLY A 47 12.42 -3.27 8.85
N VAL A 48 11.31 -3.73 9.47
CA VAL A 48 10.50 -2.88 10.34
C VAL A 48 11.11 -2.90 11.74
N PRO A 49 11.59 -1.77 12.28
CA PRO A 49 12.21 -1.72 13.60
C PRO A 49 11.22 -2.13 14.70
N THR A 50 11.69 -2.92 15.68
CA THR A 50 10.84 -3.37 16.80
C THR A 50 10.26 -2.22 17.62
N CYS A 51 10.97 -1.10 17.74
CA CYS A 51 10.49 0.10 18.43
C CYS A 51 9.27 0.75 17.78
N VAL A 52 9.06 0.52 16.47
CA VAL A 52 7.92 1.03 15.72
C VAL A 52 6.74 0.06 15.81
N LEU A 53 6.97 -1.23 16.02
CA LEU A 53 5.91 -2.22 16.06
C LEU A 53 4.90 -1.91 17.18
N GLN A 54 3.63 -2.05 16.85
CA GLN A 54 2.53 -2.00 17.79
C GLN A 54 1.91 -3.39 17.91
N GLU A 55 1.47 -3.74 19.10
CA GLU A 55 0.77 -5.01 19.34
C GLU A 55 -0.72 -4.85 19.10
N GLU A 56 -1.33 -5.90 18.57
CA GLU A 56 -2.78 -5.97 18.48
C GLU A 56 -3.37 -6.19 19.87
N VAL A 57 -4.29 -5.32 20.25
CA VAL A 57 -4.97 -5.42 21.52
C VAL A 57 -6.24 -6.23 21.32
N LYS A 58 -6.32 -7.37 21.97
CA LYS A 58 -7.44 -8.32 21.85
C LYS A 58 -8.66 -7.90 22.68
N ASN A 59 -8.49 -6.98 23.61
CA ASN A 59 -9.55 -6.58 24.54
C ASN A 59 -9.99 -5.15 24.24
N VAL A 60 -11.26 -4.95 23.89
CA VAL A 60 -11.84 -3.64 23.53
C VAL A 60 -11.68 -2.59 24.65
N ASN A 61 -11.56 -3.05 25.89
CA ASN A 61 -11.38 -2.18 27.07
C ASN A 61 -9.90 -1.84 27.37
N ASP A 62 -8.97 -2.34 26.55
CA ASP A 62 -7.55 -2.07 26.75
C ASP A 62 -7.18 -0.71 26.15
N GLN A 63 -7.03 0.28 26.99
CA GLN A 63 -6.68 1.66 26.59
C GLN A 63 -5.30 1.83 25.97
N ARG A 64 -4.48 0.75 25.90
CA ARG A 64 -3.13 0.80 25.29
C ARG A 64 -3.14 0.99 23.79
N ALA A 65 -4.28 0.76 23.13
CA ALA A 65 -4.42 0.89 21.69
C ALA A 65 -5.49 1.91 21.34
N VAL A 66 -5.11 3.15 21.35
CA VAL A 66 -5.98 4.22 20.86
C VAL A 66 -5.88 4.27 19.34
N ARG A 67 -7.03 4.20 18.66
CA ARG A 67 -7.12 4.37 17.22
C ARG A 67 -6.47 5.70 16.80
N GLY A 68 -5.61 5.66 15.82
CA GLY A 68 -4.83 6.82 15.37
C GLY A 68 -3.46 6.94 16.02
N THR A 69 -3.11 6.08 17.02
CA THR A 69 -1.76 6.07 17.59
C THR A 69 -0.74 5.74 16.52
N VAL A 70 0.31 6.57 16.43
CA VAL A 70 1.39 6.44 15.45
C VAL A 70 2.72 6.26 16.17
N LYS A 71 3.51 5.29 15.71
CA LYS A 71 4.94 5.16 16.02
C LYS A 71 5.71 5.25 14.72
N ALA A 72 6.82 5.96 14.71
CA ALA A 72 7.64 6.11 13.51
C ALA A 72 9.11 6.14 13.86
N ALA A 73 9.94 5.68 12.93
CA ALA A 73 11.39 5.79 12.96
C ALA A 73 11.93 6.08 11.57
N VAL A 74 13.00 6.84 11.50
CA VAL A 74 13.71 7.16 10.27
C VAL A 74 15.05 6.45 10.30
N LEU A 75 15.42 5.81 9.19
CA LEU A 75 16.75 5.26 9.01
C LEU A 75 17.69 6.38 8.58
N GLU A 76 18.62 6.72 9.45
CA GLU A 76 19.63 7.74 9.18
C GLU A 76 20.99 7.13 8.80
N GLY A 77 21.73 7.80 7.96
CA GLY A 77 23.13 7.48 7.68
C GLY A 77 23.37 6.29 6.74
N ASP A 78 22.32 5.71 6.14
CA ASP A 78 22.48 4.65 5.13
C ASP A 78 22.37 5.22 3.71
N PRO A 79 23.49 5.39 2.98
CA PRO A 79 23.49 5.93 1.63
C PRO A 79 22.79 5.01 0.61
N GLY A 80 22.68 3.71 0.91
CA GLY A 80 22.00 2.73 0.08
C GLY A 80 20.48 2.71 0.29
N CYS A 81 19.98 3.42 1.28
CA CYS A 81 18.55 3.52 1.59
C CYS A 81 18.24 4.82 2.35
N PRO A 82 18.50 5.97 1.74
CA PRO A 82 18.34 7.25 2.42
C PRO A 82 16.87 7.48 2.77
N ASN A 83 16.66 8.03 3.96
CA ASN A 83 15.34 8.47 4.42
C ASN A 83 14.25 7.37 4.42
N LEU A 84 14.62 6.11 4.63
CA LEU A 84 13.62 5.07 4.83
C LEU A 84 12.87 5.32 6.13
N ILE A 85 11.59 5.60 6.03
CA ILE A 85 10.70 5.82 7.17
C ILE A 85 9.90 4.55 7.43
N ALA A 86 10.01 4.02 8.63
CA ALA A 86 9.12 2.97 9.13
C ALA A 86 8.06 3.58 10.02
N THR A 87 6.81 3.26 9.76
CA THR A 87 5.67 3.79 10.52
C THR A 87 4.70 2.68 10.88
N SER A 88 4.16 2.73 12.08
CA SER A 88 3.05 1.89 12.51
C SER A 88 1.89 2.77 12.95
N VAL A 89 0.72 2.53 12.39
CA VAL A 89 -0.52 3.23 12.74
C VAL A 89 -1.52 2.23 13.28
N TYR A 90 -2.09 2.52 14.43
CA TYR A 90 -3.17 1.74 14.98
C TYR A 90 -4.51 2.22 14.41
N ASP A 91 -5.14 1.41 13.58
CA ASP A 91 -6.52 1.64 13.11
C ASP A 91 -7.47 0.71 13.87
N THR A 92 -8.09 -0.27 13.28
CA THR A 92 -8.75 -1.39 13.94
C THR A 92 -7.75 -2.43 14.43
N LYS A 93 -6.62 -2.50 13.77
CA LYS A 93 -5.41 -3.27 14.10
C LYS A 93 -4.17 -2.48 13.68
N PRO A 94 -2.98 -2.82 14.19
CA PRO A 94 -1.76 -2.16 13.76
C PRO A 94 -1.48 -2.44 12.28
N VAL A 95 -1.23 -1.37 11.53
CA VAL A 95 -0.77 -1.42 10.13
C VAL A 95 0.61 -0.79 10.07
N HIS A 96 1.55 -1.49 9.46
CA HIS A 96 2.93 -1.04 9.34
C HIS A 96 3.22 -0.60 7.92
N TYR A 97 4.00 0.46 7.77
CA TYR A 97 4.39 1.04 6.49
C TYR A 97 5.90 1.22 6.44
N LEU A 98 6.46 1.05 5.24
CA LEU A 98 7.81 1.48 4.89
C LEU A 98 7.70 2.43 3.71
N SER A 99 8.42 3.55 3.76
CA SER A 99 8.37 4.58 2.72
C SER A 99 9.72 5.26 2.55
N MET A 100 10.14 5.44 1.30
CA MET A 100 11.26 6.27 0.87
C MET A 100 10.81 7.56 0.16
N VAL A 101 9.50 7.71 -0.06
CA VAL A 101 8.91 8.80 -0.86
C VAL A 101 8.82 10.10 -0.07
N SER A 102 8.75 10.04 1.24
CA SER A 102 8.69 11.21 2.13
C SER A 102 10.05 11.45 2.78
N GLN A 103 10.48 12.71 2.84
CA GLN A 103 11.73 13.08 3.52
C GLN A 103 11.53 13.26 5.02
N SER A 104 10.30 13.42 5.46
CA SER A 104 9.93 13.66 6.85
C SER A 104 8.57 13.06 7.18
N ILE A 105 8.27 13.02 8.47
CA ILE A 105 6.94 12.62 8.97
C ILE A 105 6.02 13.83 8.88
N GLU A 106 5.20 13.85 7.85
CA GLU A 106 4.26 14.95 7.58
C GLU A 106 2.83 14.54 7.93
N TRP A 107 2.09 15.47 8.52
CA TRP A 107 0.69 15.31 8.86
C TRP A 107 -0.19 16.16 7.94
N ILE A 108 -1.29 15.59 7.51
CA ILE A 108 -2.32 16.29 6.74
C ILE A 108 -3.66 16.17 7.46
N VAL A 109 -4.50 17.19 7.33
CA VAL A 109 -5.89 17.15 7.78
C VAL A 109 -6.72 16.46 6.71
N LYS A 110 -7.47 15.44 7.09
CA LYS A 110 -8.48 14.77 6.26
C LYS A 110 -9.86 14.97 6.86
N GLU A 111 -10.84 14.99 5.99
CA GLU A 111 -12.25 15.06 6.34
C GLU A 111 -12.93 13.74 5.97
N LYS A 112 -13.83 13.30 6.81
CA LYS A 112 -14.66 12.13 6.58
C LYS A 112 -16.09 12.44 7.02
N SER A 113 -17.04 12.23 6.13
CA SER A 113 -18.45 12.27 6.47
C SER A 113 -18.83 11.01 7.23
N VAL A 114 -19.43 11.17 8.38
CA VAL A 114 -19.90 10.09 9.27
C VAL A 114 -21.37 10.36 9.58
N PHE A 115 -22.21 9.34 9.42
CA PHE A 115 -23.60 9.43 9.83
C PHE A 115 -23.69 9.27 11.35
N ASN A 116 -24.21 10.28 12.02
CA ASN A 116 -24.47 10.26 13.45
C ASN A 116 -25.88 9.70 13.66
N VAL A 117 -25.95 8.52 14.30
CA VAL A 117 -27.22 7.81 14.52
C VAL A 117 -28.09 8.55 15.54
N ASP A 118 -27.47 9.24 16.49
CA ASP A 118 -28.20 9.92 17.57
C ASP A 118 -28.89 11.21 17.06
N THR A 119 -28.24 11.95 16.15
CA THR A 119 -28.78 13.19 15.56
C THR A 119 -29.49 12.95 14.24
N ASN A 120 -29.33 11.77 13.63
CA ASN A 120 -29.83 11.41 12.29
C ASN A 120 -29.29 12.35 11.19
N GLU A 121 -28.09 12.88 11.38
CA GLU A 121 -27.46 13.83 10.46
C GLU A 121 -26.07 13.31 10.00
N VAL A 122 -25.60 13.85 8.87
CA VAL A 122 -24.23 13.59 8.39
C VAL A 122 -23.32 14.67 8.94
N GLU A 123 -22.38 14.27 9.77
CA GLU A 123 -21.35 15.14 10.33
C GLU A 123 -20.03 14.97 9.58
N THR A 124 -19.28 16.07 9.43
CA THR A 124 -17.93 16.02 8.87
C THR A 124 -16.90 16.04 9.99
N LEU A 125 -16.22 14.91 10.17
CA LEU A 125 -15.12 14.78 11.13
C LEU A 125 -13.78 15.11 10.47
N LYS A 126 -13.00 15.97 11.12
CA LYS A 126 -11.61 16.28 10.74
C LYS A 126 -10.65 15.45 11.57
N PHE A 127 -9.68 14.84 10.94
CA PHE A 127 -8.66 14.05 11.63
C PHE A 127 -7.29 14.18 10.95
N LEU A 128 -6.24 13.98 11.74
CA LEU A 128 -4.87 13.97 11.23
C LEU A 128 -4.53 12.60 10.64
N ARG A 129 -3.92 12.61 9.48
CA ARG A 129 -3.39 11.43 8.81
C ARG A 129 -1.96 11.69 8.34
N LEU A 130 -1.12 10.68 8.39
CA LEU A 130 0.22 10.76 7.80
C LEU A 130 0.13 10.88 6.28
N ASN A 131 0.88 11.83 5.72
CA ASN A 131 0.88 12.09 4.28
C ASN A 131 1.33 10.87 3.47
N GLN A 132 2.30 10.10 3.96
CA GLN A 132 2.74 8.85 3.32
C GLN A 132 1.61 7.82 3.18
N ILE A 133 0.72 7.70 4.17
CA ILE A 133 -0.44 6.80 4.10
C ILE A 133 -1.46 7.32 3.09
N ASN A 134 -1.62 8.64 3.02
CA ASN A 134 -2.52 9.23 2.04
C ASN A 134 -2.03 9.00 0.60
N LYS A 135 -0.74 9.19 0.35
CA LYS A 135 -0.13 8.89 -0.96
C LYS A 135 -0.33 7.42 -1.33
N TYR A 136 0.00 6.51 -0.42
CA TYR A 136 -0.21 5.07 -0.62
C TYR A 136 -1.66 4.73 -0.98
N ASN A 137 -2.64 5.26 -0.24
CA ASN A 137 -4.05 4.96 -0.50
C ASN A 137 -4.52 5.51 -1.86
N LEU A 138 -3.98 6.63 -2.32
CA LEU A 138 -4.29 7.18 -3.65
C LEU A 138 -3.75 6.28 -4.77
N GLU A 139 -2.55 5.73 -4.60
CA GLU A 139 -1.91 4.87 -5.59
C GLU A 139 -2.53 3.47 -5.61
N MET A 140 -2.84 2.90 -4.45
CA MET A 140 -3.48 1.57 -4.35
C MET A 140 -4.89 1.55 -4.93
N GLY A 141 -5.62 2.68 -4.91
CA GLY A 141 -6.90 2.77 -5.62
C GLY A 141 -6.78 2.47 -7.13
N GLY A 142 -5.66 2.81 -7.75
CA GLY A 142 -5.38 2.45 -9.15
C GLY A 142 -5.14 0.96 -9.36
N VAL A 143 -4.51 0.28 -8.39
CA VAL A 143 -4.28 -1.18 -8.45
C VAL A 143 -5.61 -1.94 -8.35
N ASP A 144 -6.48 -1.53 -7.41
CA ASP A 144 -7.80 -2.15 -7.24
C ASP A 144 -8.65 -2.02 -8.51
N ILE A 145 -8.62 -0.86 -9.18
CA ILE A 145 -9.29 -0.65 -10.47
C ILE A 145 -8.70 -1.55 -11.55
N ALA A 146 -7.38 -1.66 -11.64
CA ALA A 146 -6.73 -2.52 -12.62
C ALA A 146 -7.06 -4.01 -12.42
N ASP A 147 -7.17 -4.46 -11.18
CA ASP A 147 -7.56 -5.83 -10.85
C ASP A 147 -9.05 -6.10 -11.17
N GLN A 148 -9.93 -5.14 -10.93
CA GLN A 148 -11.34 -5.20 -11.35
C GLN A 148 -11.46 -5.27 -12.87
N LEU A 149 -10.73 -4.45 -13.62
CA LEU A 149 -10.73 -4.49 -15.09
C LEU A 149 -10.18 -5.81 -15.64
N ARG A 150 -9.18 -6.41 -14.99
CA ARG A 150 -8.67 -7.74 -15.35
C ARG A 150 -9.72 -8.83 -15.12
N GLY A 151 -10.44 -8.80 -14.01
CA GLY A 151 -11.53 -9.72 -13.72
C GLY A 151 -12.59 -9.68 -14.82
N VAL A 152 -13.06 -8.49 -15.19
CA VAL A 152 -14.05 -8.29 -16.26
C VAL A 152 -13.54 -8.82 -17.61
N SER A 153 -12.27 -8.58 -17.96
CA SER A 153 -11.73 -9.08 -19.23
C SER A 153 -11.58 -10.60 -19.27
N THR A 154 -11.35 -11.26 -18.15
CA THR A 154 -11.28 -12.71 -18.06
C THR A 154 -12.68 -13.33 -18.25
N GLU A 155 -13.71 -12.76 -17.63
CA GLU A 155 -15.09 -13.21 -17.83
C GLU A 155 -15.57 -13.05 -19.28
N LEU A 156 -15.12 -11.98 -19.97
CA LEU A 156 -15.44 -11.78 -21.39
C LEU A 156 -14.74 -12.78 -22.31
N ILE A 157 -13.54 -13.25 -21.96
CA ILE A 157 -12.81 -14.25 -22.74
C ILE A 157 -13.39 -15.64 -22.53
N ASP A 158 -13.78 -16.01 -21.31
CA ASP A 158 -14.43 -17.29 -21.00
C ASP A 158 -15.83 -17.41 -21.59
N GLY A 159 -16.49 -16.29 -21.89
CA GLY A 159 -17.80 -16.26 -22.59
C GLY A 159 -17.72 -16.40 -24.12
N PHE A 160 -16.53 -16.36 -24.73
CA PHE A 160 -16.32 -16.66 -26.13
C PHE A 160 -15.98 -18.14 -26.34
N GLU A 161 -16.98 -19.02 -26.34
CA GLU A 161 -16.83 -20.34 -26.91
C GLU A 161 -16.57 -20.20 -28.41
N ILE A 162 -15.33 -20.54 -28.82
CA ILE A 162 -15.01 -20.71 -30.23
C ILE A 162 -15.75 -21.99 -30.67
N GLU A 163 -16.90 -21.85 -31.32
CA GLU A 163 -17.50 -22.93 -32.06
C GLU A 163 -16.47 -23.39 -33.13
N SER A 164 -15.78 -24.47 -32.82
CA SER A 164 -14.95 -25.16 -33.80
C SER A 164 -15.88 -25.74 -34.85
N GLY A 165 -16.02 -25.02 -35.94
CA GLY A 165 -16.79 -25.46 -37.12
C GLY A 165 -16.38 -26.87 -37.55
N GLY A 166 -17.29 -27.81 -37.37
CA GLY A 166 -17.12 -29.18 -37.79
C GLY A 166 -16.84 -29.27 -39.29
N GLY A 167 -15.63 -29.74 -39.61
CA GLY A 167 -15.26 -30.09 -40.97
C GLY A 167 -16.11 -31.24 -41.48
N GLN A 168 -17.03 -30.99 -42.41
CA GLN A 168 -17.71 -32.03 -43.17
C GLN A 168 -16.65 -32.69 -44.09
N SER A 169 -16.36 -33.97 -43.83
CA SER A 169 -15.65 -34.83 -44.75
C SER A 169 -16.57 -35.20 -45.91
N TYR A 170 -16.32 -34.72 -47.09
CA TYR A 170 -16.86 -35.26 -48.32
C TYR A 170 -16.04 -36.48 -48.70
N SER A 171 -16.64 -37.67 -48.58
CA SER A 171 -16.22 -38.90 -49.29
C SER A 171 -16.96 -38.99 -50.62
N GLY A 172 -16.21 -39.03 -51.71
CA GLY A 172 -16.60 -39.32 -53.07
C GLY A 172 -15.49 -40.07 -53.77
#